data_fa9b420d373347c1ccdeedfba7e669d7
#
_entry.id   fa9b420d373347c1ccdeedfba7e669d7
#
_cell.length_a   1.000
_cell.length_b   1.000
_cell.length_c   1.000
_cell.angle_alpha   90.00
_cell.angle_beta   90.00
_cell.angle_gamma   90.00
#
_symmetry.space_group_name_H-M   'P 1'
#
loop_
_entity.id
_entity.type
_entity.pdbx_description
1 polymer ?
#
loop_
_entity_poly.entity_id
_entity_poly.type
_entity_poly.pdbx_seq_one_letter_code
_entity_poly.pdbx_strand_id
1 'polypeptide(L)'
;MIRNKVSQFNEGLLKNGCTESDGESSDSETEDDTATVGNSEARNANAEQYYTSRLWEQKVNSSLSAIGEIDQPQHPNTQASHAHTQSQSSVVQTSSIVQQLSVTPTKSNRITSWHFPPEYSQSTLLGRLGSNACTFIALTFSKLYFSSPEPLDSSRPLSNTWMYRVLAAIMLGNQFYDRAAGNSGQLYGVREAATKMEQTKALDSIDISAELPVSIIRDQTPAASLPYHLNQAQLNKTKTACIFIINDKTVSFIPTQNGIIVFDSHYHGTSGAFVAIAPNDAAFELLSWFKTINSIPYNLGTVTCVSFR
;
A
#
# COMPACT_ATOMS: atom_id res chain seq x y z
N MET A 1 10.66 -13.93 37.40
CA MET A 1 11.88 -14.48 36.80
C MET A 1 11.99 -14.16 35.29
N ILE A 2 11.64 -12.95 34.88
CA ILE A 2 11.62 -12.52 33.44
C ILE A 2 12.44 -11.19 33.22
N ARG A 3 13.03 -10.62 34.27
CA ARG A 3 13.73 -9.32 34.16
C ARG A 3 15.22 -9.36 33.74
N ASN A 4 15.84 -10.52 33.55
CA ASN A 4 17.30 -10.63 33.32
C ASN A 4 17.73 -11.08 31.93
N LYS A 5 16.86 -11.12 30.91
CA LYS A 5 17.26 -11.47 29.53
C LYS A 5 17.37 -10.31 28.54
N VAL A 6 16.96 -9.10 28.90
CA VAL A 6 17.00 -7.92 28.01
C VAL A 6 18.32 -7.16 28.09
N SER A 7 19.09 -7.33 29.16
CA SER A 7 20.35 -6.58 29.38
C SER A 7 21.56 -7.10 28.58
N GLN A 8 21.54 -8.31 28.06
CA GLN A 8 22.70 -8.89 27.36
C GLN A 8 22.73 -8.63 25.85
N PHE A 9 21.66 -8.06 25.27
CA PHE A 9 21.58 -7.81 23.82
C PHE A 9 22.13 -6.44 23.39
N ASN A 10 22.38 -5.51 24.33
CA ASN A 10 22.78 -4.13 24.02
C ASN A 10 24.30 -3.88 24.06
N GLU A 11 25.14 -4.82 24.49
CA GLU A 11 26.59 -4.61 24.54
C GLU A 11 27.38 -5.02 23.28
N GLY A 12 26.73 -5.63 22.30
CA GLY A 12 27.36 -6.13 21.07
C GLY A 12 27.49 -5.12 19.93
N LEU A 13 26.87 -3.94 20.01
CA LEU A 13 26.71 -3.02 18.86
C LEU A 13 27.64 -1.79 18.87
N LEU A 14 28.58 -1.68 19.84
CA LEU A 14 29.43 -0.49 19.99
C LEU A 14 30.91 -0.70 19.66
N LYS A 15 31.29 -1.79 19.01
CA LYS A 15 32.68 -2.00 18.59
C LYS A 15 32.75 -2.43 17.11
N ASN A 16 32.70 -1.49 16.22
CA ASN A 16 33.42 -1.56 14.92
C ASN A 16 33.66 -0.12 14.44
N GLY A 17 34.92 0.25 14.58
CA GLY A 17 35.42 1.58 14.31
C GLY A 17 35.57 1.91 12.84
N CYS A 18 35.65 3.19 12.63
CA CYS A 18 36.04 3.87 11.44
C CYS A 18 37.45 3.48 10.97
N THR A 19 37.61 3.27 9.68
CA THR A 19 38.90 3.49 8.99
C THR A 19 38.64 4.38 7.80
N GLU A 20 39.21 5.56 7.86
CA GLU A 20 39.37 6.50 6.76
C GLU A 20 40.41 5.94 5.77
N SER A 21 40.18 6.11 4.49
CA SER A 21 41.24 6.04 3.48
C SER A 21 41.00 7.09 2.41
N ASP A 22 41.92 8.04 2.40
CA ASP A 22 42.13 9.04 1.35
C ASP A 22 42.58 8.36 0.05
N GLY A 23 42.16 8.92 -1.09
CA GLY A 23 42.60 8.45 -2.39
C GLY A 23 42.27 9.45 -3.51
N GLU A 24 43.33 10.02 -4.02
CA GLU A 24 43.46 11.16 -4.91
C GLU A 24 42.81 11.04 -6.30
N SER A 25 42.61 12.23 -6.85
CA SER A 25 42.18 12.66 -8.19
C SER A 25 42.94 12.06 -9.37
N SER A 26 42.27 11.94 -10.50
CA SER A 26 42.84 12.25 -11.83
C SER A 26 41.75 12.62 -12.83
N ASP A 27 41.93 13.83 -13.40
CA ASP A 27 41.19 14.38 -14.52
C ASP A 27 41.48 13.61 -15.81
N SER A 28 40.47 13.39 -16.64
CA SER A 28 40.63 13.28 -18.08
C SER A 28 39.34 13.67 -18.80
N GLU A 29 39.41 14.78 -19.50
CA GLU A 29 38.45 15.25 -20.50
C GLU A 29 38.39 14.28 -21.69
N THR A 30 37.17 13.94 -22.16
CA THR A 30 36.94 13.57 -23.56
C THR A 30 35.54 13.98 -23.99
N GLU A 31 35.53 14.63 -25.16
CA GLU A 31 34.39 15.26 -25.81
C GLU A 31 33.31 14.30 -26.34
N ASP A 32 32.09 14.78 -26.25
CA ASP A 32 31.01 14.93 -27.24
C ASP A 32 30.76 13.79 -28.25
N ASP A 33 29.66 13.01 -27.98
CA ASP A 33 28.84 12.36 -29.02
C ASP A 33 27.50 11.84 -28.36
N THR A 34 26.56 12.76 -28.06
CA THR A 34 25.27 12.38 -27.50
C THR A 34 24.08 13.05 -28.21
N ALA A 35 23.72 12.56 -29.37
CA ALA A 35 22.53 13.08 -30.07
C ALA A 35 21.60 12.04 -30.73
N THR A 36 21.67 10.71 -30.44
CA THR A 36 20.79 9.76 -31.15
C THR A 36 20.18 8.64 -30.30
N VAL A 37 20.46 8.56 -29.00
CA VAL A 37 20.01 7.44 -28.16
C VAL A 37 18.64 7.70 -27.48
N GLY A 38 18.22 8.95 -27.32
CA GLY A 38 17.05 9.32 -26.54
C GLY A 38 15.67 8.84 -27.05
N ASN A 39 15.56 8.46 -28.34
CA ASN A 39 14.26 8.13 -28.93
C ASN A 39 13.89 6.62 -28.87
N SER A 40 14.86 5.74 -28.69
CA SER A 40 14.63 4.29 -28.60
C SER A 40 14.26 3.85 -27.19
N GLU A 41 14.86 4.47 -26.17
CA GLU A 41 14.56 4.16 -24.76
C GLU A 41 13.15 4.60 -24.34
N ALA A 42 12.69 5.77 -24.80
CA ALA A 42 11.33 6.25 -24.54
C ALA A 42 10.26 5.37 -25.19
N ARG A 43 10.52 4.80 -26.37
CA ARG A 43 9.61 3.87 -27.04
C ARG A 43 9.59 2.49 -26.35
N ASN A 44 10.72 2.01 -25.86
CA ASN A 44 10.79 0.76 -25.11
C ASN A 44 10.12 0.89 -23.74
N ALA A 45 10.31 1.98 -23.01
CA ALA A 45 9.65 2.23 -21.74
C ALA A 45 8.12 2.27 -21.87
N ASN A 46 7.59 2.90 -22.93
CA ASN A 46 6.16 2.92 -23.21
C ASN A 46 5.58 1.54 -23.58
N ALA A 47 6.33 0.73 -24.33
CA ALA A 47 5.93 -0.64 -24.68
C ALA A 47 5.93 -1.55 -23.43
N GLU A 48 6.97 -1.46 -22.61
CA GLU A 48 7.09 -2.22 -21.37
C GLU A 48 6.00 -1.86 -20.36
N GLN A 49 5.68 -0.58 -20.24
CA GLN A 49 4.58 -0.06 -19.41
C GLN A 49 3.21 -0.56 -19.92
N TYR A 50 3.01 -0.63 -21.24
CA TYR A 50 1.78 -1.16 -21.84
C TYR A 50 1.63 -2.68 -21.61
N TYR A 51 2.71 -3.46 -21.75
CA TYR A 51 2.69 -4.91 -21.47
C TYR A 51 2.48 -5.21 -19.99
N THR A 52 3.10 -4.44 -19.10
CA THR A 52 2.95 -4.60 -17.65
C THR A 52 1.52 -4.28 -17.22
N SER A 53 0.92 -3.24 -17.76
CA SER A 53 -0.48 -2.86 -17.52
C SER A 53 -1.45 -3.97 -17.96
N ARG A 54 -1.27 -4.56 -19.15
CA ARG A 54 -2.13 -5.65 -19.65
C ARG A 54 -1.99 -6.96 -18.85
N LEU A 55 -0.77 -7.32 -18.49
CA LEU A 55 -0.53 -8.49 -17.61
C LEU A 55 -1.18 -8.31 -16.25
N TRP A 56 -1.21 -7.08 -15.77
CA TRP A 56 -1.83 -6.73 -14.51
C TRP A 56 -3.37 -6.78 -14.61
N GLU A 57 -3.95 -6.23 -15.69
CA GLU A 57 -5.37 -6.37 -16.01
C GLU A 57 -5.79 -7.84 -16.06
N GLN A 58 -5.03 -8.70 -16.71
CA GLN A 58 -5.30 -10.13 -16.74
C GLN A 58 -5.25 -10.78 -15.35
N LYS A 59 -4.27 -10.40 -14.49
CA LYS A 59 -4.18 -10.91 -13.11
C LYS A 59 -5.33 -10.43 -12.24
N VAL A 60 -5.74 -9.16 -12.34
CA VAL A 60 -6.92 -8.64 -11.64
C VAL A 60 -8.18 -9.34 -12.14
N ASN A 61 -8.33 -9.51 -13.45
CA ASN A 61 -9.48 -10.19 -14.07
C ASN A 61 -9.55 -11.66 -13.66
N SER A 62 -8.43 -12.38 -13.62
CA SER A 62 -8.39 -13.78 -13.15
C SER A 62 -8.70 -13.88 -11.65
N SER A 63 -8.25 -12.93 -10.83
CA SER A 63 -8.59 -12.87 -9.42
C SER A 63 -10.07 -12.56 -9.20
N LEU A 64 -10.66 -11.66 -10.00
CA LEU A 64 -12.08 -11.34 -9.95
C LEU A 64 -12.95 -12.52 -10.43
N SER A 65 -12.52 -13.25 -11.46
CA SER A 65 -13.19 -14.46 -11.94
C SER A 65 -13.14 -15.59 -10.91
N ALA A 66 -12.00 -15.82 -10.29
CA ALA A 66 -11.86 -16.82 -9.22
C ALA A 66 -12.74 -16.51 -8.00
N ILE A 67 -13.00 -15.23 -7.72
CA ILE A 67 -13.90 -14.79 -6.65
C ILE A 67 -15.37 -15.04 -7.01
N GLY A 68 -15.73 -14.95 -8.30
CA GLY A 68 -17.10 -15.21 -8.79
C GLY A 68 -17.52 -16.68 -8.74
N GLU A 69 -16.54 -17.62 -8.77
CA GLU A 69 -16.81 -19.05 -8.83
C GLU A 69 -16.94 -19.74 -7.46
N ILE A 70 -16.62 -19.06 -6.36
CA ILE A 70 -16.42 -19.74 -5.05
C ILE A 70 -17.71 -19.91 -4.23
N ASP A 71 -18.80 -19.18 -4.47
CA ASP A 71 -20.03 -19.32 -3.64
C ASP A 71 -21.32 -19.19 -4.43
N GLN A 72 -21.82 -20.32 -4.92
CA GLN A 72 -23.27 -20.54 -5.02
C GLN A 72 -23.67 -21.73 -4.14
N PRO A 73 -24.41 -21.52 -3.04
CA PRO A 73 -25.15 -22.61 -2.45
C PRO A 73 -26.11 -23.13 -3.51
N GLN A 74 -26.08 -24.44 -3.76
CA GLN A 74 -26.97 -25.12 -4.71
C GLN A 74 -28.42 -24.93 -4.27
N HIS A 75 -29.06 -23.85 -4.70
CA HIS A 75 -30.51 -23.77 -4.77
C HIS A 75 -30.92 -24.00 -6.23
N PRO A 76 -31.84 -24.95 -6.48
CA PRO A 76 -32.26 -25.23 -7.84
C PRO A 76 -33.14 -24.07 -8.35
N ASN A 77 -32.76 -23.57 -9.53
CA ASN A 77 -33.47 -22.66 -10.43
C ASN A 77 -33.31 -21.14 -10.23
N THR A 78 -32.81 -20.57 -11.33
CA THR A 78 -32.91 -19.18 -11.77
C THR A 78 -32.06 -18.16 -11.00
N GLN A 79 -30.76 -17.99 -11.42
CA GLN A 79 -30.04 -16.69 -11.42
C GLN A 79 -28.53 -16.77 -11.74
N ALA A 80 -28.05 -17.80 -12.46
CA ALA A 80 -26.62 -17.96 -12.81
C ALA A 80 -26.05 -16.87 -13.76
N SER A 81 -26.91 -16.08 -14.43
CA SER A 81 -26.47 -15.10 -15.43
C SER A 81 -26.10 -13.72 -14.86
N HIS A 82 -26.58 -13.34 -13.67
CA HIS A 82 -26.35 -12.00 -13.13
C HIS A 82 -24.99 -11.78 -12.43
N ALA A 83 -24.43 -12.80 -11.78
CA ALA A 83 -23.16 -12.65 -11.04
C ALA A 83 -21.95 -12.52 -11.99
N HIS A 84 -21.95 -13.24 -13.11
CA HIS A 84 -20.84 -13.17 -14.10
C HIS A 84 -20.83 -11.83 -14.84
N THR A 85 -22.02 -11.26 -15.08
CA THR A 85 -22.19 -9.96 -15.74
C THR A 85 -21.72 -8.80 -14.84
N GLN A 86 -21.90 -8.88 -13.50
CA GLN A 86 -21.46 -7.84 -12.58
C GLN A 86 -19.93 -7.76 -12.45
N SER A 87 -19.22 -8.90 -12.44
CA SER A 87 -17.76 -8.92 -12.35
C SER A 87 -17.08 -8.34 -13.58
N GLN A 88 -17.59 -8.66 -14.78
CA GLN A 88 -17.06 -8.10 -16.03
C GLN A 88 -17.38 -6.61 -16.18
N SER A 89 -18.55 -6.16 -15.72
CA SER A 89 -18.94 -4.75 -15.76
C SER A 89 -18.02 -3.88 -14.90
N SER A 90 -17.65 -4.33 -13.70
CA SER A 90 -16.83 -3.53 -12.79
C SER A 90 -15.37 -3.36 -13.28
N VAL A 91 -14.83 -4.35 -13.98
CA VAL A 91 -13.47 -4.26 -14.55
C VAL A 91 -13.42 -3.32 -15.75
N VAL A 92 -14.40 -3.40 -16.64
CA VAL A 92 -14.52 -2.48 -17.79
C VAL A 92 -14.68 -1.04 -17.29
N GLN A 93 -15.45 -0.82 -16.23
CA GLN A 93 -15.60 0.50 -15.60
C GLN A 93 -14.28 1.03 -15.03
N THR A 94 -13.48 0.20 -14.34
CA THR A 94 -12.19 0.63 -13.79
C THR A 94 -11.21 1.05 -14.87
N SER A 95 -11.16 0.32 -15.99
CA SER A 95 -10.29 0.65 -17.12
C SER A 95 -10.66 2.00 -17.75
N SER A 96 -11.93 2.28 -17.93
CA SER A 96 -12.40 3.56 -18.49
C SER A 96 -12.15 4.74 -17.55
N ILE A 97 -12.27 4.54 -16.24
CA ILE A 97 -11.98 5.55 -15.21
C ILE A 97 -10.49 5.92 -15.24
N VAL A 98 -9.60 4.93 -15.24
CA VAL A 98 -8.14 5.16 -15.22
C VAL A 98 -7.67 5.95 -16.44
N GLN A 99 -8.24 5.69 -17.63
CA GLN A 99 -7.87 6.41 -18.85
C GLN A 99 -8.21 7.90 -18.82
N GLN A 100 -9.17 8.32 -18.00
CA GLN A 100 -9.62 9.71 -17.90
C GLN A 100 -9.07 10.44 -16.67
N LEU A 101 -8.51 9.69 -15.71
CA LEU A 101 -8.04 10.22 -14.43
C LEU A 101 -6.57 10.65 -14.54
N SER A 102 -6.27 11.86 -14.08
CA SER A 102 -4.91 12.36 -13.93
C SER A 102 -4.72 12.84 -12.50
N VAL A 103 -3.85 12.16 -11.74
CA VAL A 103 -3.56 12.48 -10.34
C VAL A 103 -2.14 13.04 -10.25
N THR A 104 -2.04 14.36 -10.02
CA THR A 104 -0.76 15.07 -9.99
C THR A 104 -0.14 15.06 -8.59
N PRO A 105 1.20 15.10 -8.49
CA PRO A 105 1.89 15.11 -7.21
C PRO A 105 1.76 16.47 -6.53
N THR A 106 1.59 16.43 -5.21
CA THR A 106 1.72 17.59 -4.31
C THR A 106 2.92 17.37 -3.41
N LYS A 107 3.79 18.36 -3.29
CA LYS A 107 4.97 18.29 -2.42
C LYS A 107 4.76 19.05 -1.13
N SER A 108 5.12 18.42 -0.02
CA SER A 108 5.18 19.03 1.31
C SER A 108 6.50 18.63 1.96
N ASN A 109 7.47 19.53 1.99
CA ASN A 109 8.85 19.24 2.41
C ASN A 109 9.43 18.05 1.61
N ARG A 110 9.81 16.96 2.31
CA ARG A 110 10.37 15.74 1.72
C ARG A 110 9.32 14.70 1.34
N ILE A 111 8.02 15.04 1.48
CA ILE A 111 6.91 14.14 1.19
C ILE A 111 6.29 14.53 -0.14
N THR A 112 6.06 13.54 -0.99
CA THR A 112 5.26 13.69 -2.22
C THR A 112 3.99 12.87 -2.06
N SER A 113 2.83 13.47 -2.33
CA SER A 113 1.53 12.81 -2.22
C SER A 113 0.69 13.02 -3.47
N TRP A 114 -0.13 12.03 -3.79
CA TRP A 114 -1.10 12.03 -4.88
C TRP A 114 -2.48 11.79 -4.30
N HIS A 115 -3.31 12.82 -4.35
CA HIS A 115 -4.67 12.78 -3.82
C HIS A 115 -5.66 12.53 -4.94
N PHE A 116 -6.47 11.50 -4.78
CA PHE A 116 -7.55 11.21 -5.71
C PHE A 116 -8.71 12.18 -5.51
N PRO A 117 -9.53 12.47 -6.54
CA PRO A 117 -10.76 13.22 -6.37
C PRO A 117 -11.71 12.59 -5.33
N PRO A 118 -12.64 13.37 -4.76
CA PRO A 118 -13.52 12.94 -3.65
C PRO A 118 -14.33 11.67 -3.92
N GLU A 119 -14.70 11.42 -5.17
CA GLU A 119 -15.45 10.24 -5.60
C GLU A 119 -14.64 8.93 -5.58
N TYR A 120 -13.31 9.00 -5.36
CA TYR A 120 -12.42 7.85 -5.32
C TYR A 120 -11.90 7.59 -3.90
N SER A 121 -12.79 7.20 -3.00
CA SER A 121 -12.46 6.71 -1.65
C SER A 121 -13.17 5.39 -1.38
N GLN A 122 -12.82 4.73 -0.27
CA GLN A 122 -13.54 3.53 0.16
C GLN A 122 -15.04 3.74 0.32
N SER A 123 -15.45 4.96 0.65
CA SER A 123 -16.84 5.31 0.98
C SER A 123 -17.62 5.93 -0.18
N THR A 124 -16.96 6.26 -1.30
CA THR A 124 -17.60 6.99 -2.41
C THR A 124 -17.45 6.29 -3.77
N LEU A 125 -16.44 5.45 -3.93
CA LEU A 125 -16.17 4.79 -5.20
C LEU A 125 -17.38 3.99 -5.69
N LEU A 126 -17.76 4.20 -6.96
CA LEU A 126 -18.94 3.60 -7.62
C LEU A 126 -20.26 3.95 -6.93
N GLY A 127 -20.38 5.16 -6.37
CA GLY A 127 -21.61 5.65 -5.72
C GLY A 127 -21.88 5.03 -4.35
N ARG A 128 -20.88 4.41 -3.71
CA ARG A 128 -21.00 3.86 -2.37
C ARG A 128 -21.30 4.95 -1.35
N LEU A 129 -22.13 4.65 -0.36
CA LEU A 129 -22.48 5.54 0.75
C LEU A 129 -21.92 4.98 2.07
N GLY A 130 -20.63 5.20 2.33
CA GLY A 130 -19.96 4.70 3.53
C GLY A 130 -19.34 3.30 3.37
N SER A 131 -18.29 3.03 4.16
CA SER A 131 -17.61 1.73 4.20
C SER A 131 -16.75 1.61 5.47
N ASN A 132 -16.73 0.41 6.06
CA ASN A 132 -15.82 0.01 7.13
C ASN A 132 -14.75 -0.97 6.64
N ALA A 133 -14.46 -0.97 5.34
CA ALA A 133 -13.58 -1.93 4.67
C ALA A 133 -12.08 -1.58 4.74
N CYS A 134 -11.68 -0.53 5.45
CA CYS A 134 -10.30 0.00 5.41
C CYS A 134 -9.23 -1.07 5.67
N THR A 135 -9.46 -2.02 6.57
CA THR A 135 -8.51 -3.11 6.86
C THR A 135 -8.37 -4.07 5.68
N PHE A 136 -9.48 -4.48 5.05
CA PHE A 136 -9.46 -5.30 3.85
C PHE A 136 -8.78 -4.59 2.68
N ILE A 137 -9.03 -3.29 2.53
CA ILE A 137 -8.45 -2.45 1.48
C ILE A 137 -6.95 -2.30 1.69
N ALA A 138 -6.48 -2.04 2.91
CA ALA A 138 -5.06 -1.91 3.24
C ALA A 138 -4.29 -3.21 2.97
N LEU A 139 -4.85 -4.37 3.33
CA LEU A 139 -4.29 -5.69 3.02
C LEU A 139 -4.25 -5.96 1.52
N THR A 140 -5.35 -5.66 0.81
CA THR A 140 -5.45 -5.83 -0.65
C THR A 140 -4.43 -4.96 -1.37
N PHE A 141 -4.31 -3.68 -0.99
CA PHE A 141 -3.32 -2.78 -1.57
C PHE A 141 -1.89 -3.30 -1.38
N SER A 142 -1.56 -3.76 -0.17
CA SER A 142 -0.24 -4.31 0.13
C SER A 142 0.06 -5.55 -0.70
N LYS A 143 -0.90 -6.48 -0.83
CA LYS A 143 -0.78 -7.65 -1.72
C LYS A 143 -0.51 -7.24 -3.16
N LEU A 144 -1.32 -6.34 -3.69
CA LEU A 144 -1.20 -5.86 -5.07
C LEU A 144 0.14 -5.17 -5.31
N TYR A 145 0.63 -4.41 -4.35
CA TYR A 145 1.95 -3.79 -4.44
C TYR A 145 3.06 -4.85 -4.51
N PHE A 146 3.09 -5.82 -3.59
CA PHE A 146 4.15 -6.83 -3.55
C PHE A 146 4.07 -7.86 -4.69
N SER A 147 2.91 -8.02 -5.31
CA SER A 147 2.76 -8.87 -6.51
C SER A 147 3.40 -8.25 -7.76
N SER A 148 3.47 -6.92 -7.85
CA SER A 148 4.08 -6.18 -8.96
C SER A 148 4.62 -4.84 -8.46
N PRO A 149 5.75 -4.83 -7.74
CA PRO A 149 6.33 -3.60 -7.22
C PRO A 149 6.69 -2.64 -8.35
N GLU A 150 6.31 -1.38 -8.19
CA GLU A 150 6.65 -0.29 -9.09
C GLU A 150 7.08 0.92 -8.27
N PRO A 151 8.21 1.55 -8.56
CA PRO A 151 8.63 2.75 -7.86
C PRO A 151 7.67 3.92 -8.13
N LEU A 152 7.46 4.76 -7.13
CA LEU A 152 6.76 6.03 -7.30
C LEU A 152 7.75 7.09 -7.79
N ASP A 153 7.43 7.73 -8.92
CA ASP A 153 8.18 8.88 -9.43
C ASP A 153 7.59 10.17 -8.87
N SER A 154 8.29 10.76 -7.91
CA SER A 154 7.86 11.98 -7.21
C SER A 154 7.79 13.23 -8.11
N SER A 155 8.23 13.16 -9.36
CA SER A 155 8.23 14.27 -10.32
C SER A 155 7.06 14.23 -11.30
N ARG A 156 6.31 13.12 -11.36
CA ARG A 156 5.30 12.86 -12.40
C ARG A 156 3.89 12.63 -11.82
N PRO A 157 2.85 12.80 -12.63
CA PRO A 157 1.52 12.28 -12.32
C PRO A 157 1.60 10.77 -12.02
N LEU A 158 0.66 10.28 -11.24
CA LEU A 158 0.57 8.87 -10.88
C LEU A 158 0.40 8.03 -12.15
N SER A 159 1.19 6.95 -12.29
CA SER A 159 1.07 6.07 -13.46
C SER A 159 -0.27 5.33 -13.48
N ASN A 160 -0.68 4.87 -14.66
CA ASN A 160 -1.90 4.06 -14.79
C ASN A 160 -1.84 2.82 -13.90
N THR A 161 -0.68 2.16 -13.78
CA THR A 161 -0.49 0.99 -12.90
C THR A 161 -0.78 1.34 -11.44
N TRP A 162 -0.32 2.50 -10.97
CA TRP A 162 -0.60 2.96 -9.61
C TRP A 162 -2.07 3.31 -9.42
N MET A 163 -2.68 4.00 -10.38
CA MET A 163 -4.11 4.33 -10.34
C MET A 163 -4.96 3.05 -10.30
N TYR A 164 -4.65 2.07 -11.16
CA TYR A 164 -5.30 0.75 -11.10
C TYR A 164 -5.14 0.07 -9.76
N ARG A 165 -3.93 0.06 -9.18
CA ARG A 165 -3.65 -0.55 -7.89
C ARG A 165 -4.51 0.03 -6.78
N VAL A 166 -4.62 1.36 -6.73
CA VAL A 166 -5.46 2.06 -5.73
C VAL A 166 -6.94 1.73 -5.92
N LEU A 167 -7.46 1.88 -7.14
CA LEU A 167 -8.88 1.64 -7.42
C LEU A 167 -9.26 0.16 -7.23
N ALA A 168 -8.41 -0.76 -7.68
CA ALA A 168 -8.61 -2.20 -7.47
C ALA A 168 -8.56 -2.58 -5.98
N ALA A 169 -7.65 -2.00 -5.21
CA ALA A 169 -7.60 -2.24 -3.77
C ALA A 169 -8.88 -1.79 -3.07
N ILE A 170 -9.39 -0.61 -3.41
CA ILE A 170 -10.65 -0.10 -2.84
C ILE A 170 -11.83 -0.99 -3.26
N MET A 171 -11.94 -1.36 -4.54
CA MET A 171 -13.02 -2.19 -5.05
C MET A 171 -13.03 -3.58 -4.41
N LEU A 172 -11.90 -4.28 -4.52
CA LEU A 172 -11.77 -5.65 -4.01
C LEU A 172 -11.89 -5.71 -2.48
N GLY A 173 -11.24 -4.76 -1.78
CA GLY A 173 -11.35 -4.68 -0.33
C GLY A 173 -12.77 -4.44 0.16
N ASN A 174 -13.54 -3.58 -0.52
CA ASN A 174 -14.96 -3.40 -0.26
C ASN A 174 -15.76 -4.69 -0.50
N GLN A 175 -15.49 -5.41 -1.60
CA GLN A 175 -16.16 -6.68 -1.89
C GLN A 175 -15.86 -7.75 -0.85
N PHE A 176 -14.60 -7.86 -0.39
CA PHE A 176 -14.23 -8.79 0.69
C PHE A 176 -14.91 -8.44 2.00
N TYR A 177 -14.95 -7.16 2.34
CA TYR A 177 -15.67 -6.67 3.51
C TYR A 177 -17.16 -7.00 3.43
N ASP A 178 -17.85 -6.69 2.33
CA ASP A 178 -19.28 -6.92 2.16
C ASP A 178 -19.63 -8.41 2.30
N ARG A 179 -18.78 -9.31 1.79
CA ARG A 179 -18.94 -10.76 1.99
C ARG A 179 -18.73 -11.20 3.42
N ALA A 180 -17.73 -10.62 4.12
CA ALA A 180 -17.39 -10.98 5.48
C ALA A 180 -18.38 -10.42 6.51
N ALA A 181 -18.80 -9.17 6.34
CA ALA A 181 -19.62 -8.43 7.28
C ALA A 181 -21.13 -8.60 7.03
N GLY A 182 -21.53 -8.90 5.79
CA GLY A 182 -22.94 -8.82 5.39
C GLY A 182 -23.48 -7.42 5.68
N ASN A 183 -24.58 -7.36 6.43
CA ASN A 183 -25.22 -6.09 6.83
C ASN A 183 -24.85 -5.63 8.25
N SER A 184 -23.85 -6.25 8.89
CA SER A 184 -23.57 -6.01 10.31
C SER A 184 -22.87 -4.68 10.59
N GLY A 185 -22.20 -4.08 9.60
CA GLY A 185 -21.37 -2.90 9.80
C GLY A 185 -20.14 -3.13 10.69
N GLN A 186 -19.75 -4.38 10.92
CA GLN A 186 -18.68 -4.78 11.83
C GLN A 186 -17.33 -4.20 11.40
N LEU A 187 -16.52 -3.78 12.36
CA LEU A 187 -15.11 -3.45 12.18
C LEU A 187 -14.26 -4.71 12.32
N TYR A 188 -13.21 -4.83 11.53
CA TYR A 188 -12.30 -5.98 11.53
C TYR A 188 -10.88 -5.54 11.86
N GLY A 189 -10.25 -6.23 12.82
CA GLY A 189 -8.80 -6.15 13.03
C GLY A 189 -8.02 -6.82 11.88
N VAL A 190 -6.72 -6.58 11.83
CA VAL A 190 -5.87 -7.06 10.71
C VAL A 190 -5.91 -8.59 10.57
N ARG A 191 -5.78 -9.31 11.68
CA ARG A 191 -5.78 -10.78 11.69
C ARG A 191 -7.13 -11.36 11.27
N GLU A 192 -8.22 -10.76 11.73
CA GLU A 192 -9.58 -11.22 11.38
C GLU A 192 -9.85 -11.00 9.89
N ALA A 193 -9.56 -9.80 9.36
CA ALA A 193 -9.73 -9.49 7.94
C ALA A 193 -8.88 -10.42 7.07
N ALA A 194 -7.61 -10.64 7.44
CA ALA A 194 -6.72 -11.55 6.72
C ALA A 194 -7.27 -12.98 6.71
N THR A 195 -7.73 -13.51 7.85
CA THR A 195 -8.34 -14.84 7.92
C THR A 195 -9.56 -14.97 6.99
N LYS A 196 -10.41 -13.93 6.91
CA LYS A 196 -11.55 -13.91 5.99
C LYS A 196 -11.10 -13.93 4.52
N MET A 197 -10.05 -13.18 4.20
CA MET A 197 -9.50 -13.12 2.84
C MET A 197 -8.80 -14.43 2.44
N GLU A 198 -8.10 -15.10 3.37
CA GLU A 198 -7.50 -16.43 3.13
C GLU A 198 -8.58 -17.50 2.87
N GLN A 199 -9.68 -17.50 3.62
CA GLN A 199 -10.82 -18.39 3.41
C GLN A 199 -11.41 -18.29 2.00
N THR A 200 -11.35 -17.11 1.40
CA THR A 200 -11.82 -16.87 0.02
C THR A 200 -10.71 -16.99 -1.02
N LYS A 201 -9.51 -17.45 -0.65
CA LYS A 201 -8.30 -17.50 -1.49
C LYS A 201 -7.92 -16.13 -2.08
N ALA A 202 -8.40 -15.06 -1.49
CA ALA A 202 -8.06 -13.70 -1.89
C ALA A 202 -6.67 -13.28 -1.41
N LEU A 203 -6.18 -13.89 -0.32
CA LEU A 203 -4.79 -13.81 0.12
C LEU A 203 -4.15 -15.20 0.03
N ASP A 204 -2.93 -15.24 -0.46
CA ASP A 204 -2.06 -16.39 -0.29
C ASP A 204 -1.56 -16.42 1.17
N SER A 205 -0.85 -17.47 1.56
CA SER A 205 -0.25 -17.59 2.89
C SER A 205 0.59 -16.35 3.23
N ILE A 206 0.21 -15.66 4.30
CA ILE A 206 0.89 -14.48 4.84
C ILE A 206 1.31 -14.76 6.28
N ASP A 207 2.39 -14.10 6.71
CA ASP A 207 2.82 -14.12 8.11
C ASP A 207 2.37 -12.82 8.79
N ILE A 208 1.61 -12.93 9.87
CA ILE A 208 1.03 -11.79 10.59
C ILE A 208 1.65 -11.73 11.99
N SER A 209 2.32 -10.62 12.32
CA SER A 209 2.84 -10.37 13.67
C SER A 209 1.72 -10.21 14.70
N ALA A 210 2.09 -10.14 15.96
CA ALA A 210 1.17 -9.63 16.99
C ALA A 210 0.79 -8.18 16.66
N GLU A 211 -0.43 -7.81 17.02
CA GLU A 211 -0.86 -6.41 17.04
C GLU A 211 -0.25 -5.72 18.25
N LEU A 212 0.46 -4.62 18.03
CA LEU A 212 1.22 -3.91 19.04
C LEU A 212 0.72 -2.48 19.18
N PRO A 213 0.43 -2.00 20.39
CA PRO A 213 0.16 -0.59 20.62
C PRO A 213 1.44 0.23 20.38
N VAL A 214 1.34 1.28 19.58
CA VAL A 214 2.47 2.14 19.22
C VAL A 214 2.08 3.61 19.17
N SER A 215 3.04 4.47 19.51
CA SER A 215 2.95 5.90 19.23
C SER A 215 3.23 6.16 17.74
N ILE A 216 2.42 7.00 17.13
CA ILE A 216 2.57 7.36 15.71
C ILE A 216 3.88 8.12 15.44
N ILE A 217 4.38 8.92 16.39
CA ILE A 217 5.55 9.77 16.15
C ILE A 217 6.76 9.23 16.91
N ARG A 218 6.80 9.34 18.21
CA ARG A 218 7.95 8.97 19.03
C ARG A 218 7.48 8.57 20.43
N ASP A 219 8.10 7.52 20.95
CA ASP A 219 7.97 7.11 22.34
C ASP A 219 9.34 7.06 23.01
N GLN A 220 9.40 7.10 24.34
CA GLN A 220 10.62 6.89 25.12
C GLN A 220 11.20 5.51 24.85
N THR A 221 10.34 4.53 24.60
CA THR A 221 10.72 3.17 24.21
C THR A 221 10.65 3.05 22.69
N PRO A 222 11.78 2.88 21.96
CA PRO A 222 11.77 2.80 20.51
C PRO A 222 10.78 1.78 19.95
N ALA A 223 10.70 0.58 20.53
CA ALA A 223 9.78 -0.48 20.11
C ALA A 223 8.29 -0.15 20.29
N ALA A 224 7.95 0.89 21.05
CA ALA A 224 6.60 1.40 21.20
C ALA A 224 6.28 2.54 20.20
N SER A 225 7.06 2.68 19.13
CA SER A 225 6.85 3.72 18.11
C SER A 225 6.72 3.14 16.71
N LEU A 226 5.83 3.71 15.89
CA LEU A 226 5.63 3.30 14.50
C LEU A 226 6.91 3.45 13.65
N PRO A 227 7.73 4.53 13.78
CA PRO A 227 9.01 4.64 13.05
C PRO A 227 9.94 3.45 13.26
N TYR A 228 9.99 2.89 14.45
CA TYR A 228 10.80 1.70 14.74
C TYR A 228 10.35 0.49 13.91
N HIS A 229 9.04 0.22 13.85
CA HIS A 229 8.49 -0.91 13.10
C HIS A 229 8.68 -0.73 11.58
N LEU A 230 8.56 0.49 11.07
CA LEU A 230 8.87 0.81 9.67
C LEU A 230 10.33 0.51 9.34
N ASN A 231 11.25 0.92 10.20
CA ASN A 231 12.68 0.65 10.03
C ASN A 231 12.99 -0.86 10.11
N GLN A 232 12.40 -1.58 11.08
CA GLN A 232 12.59 -3.03 11.18
C GLN A 232 12.05 -3.77 9.94
N ALA A 233 10.89 -3.39 9.43
CA ALA A 233 10.33 -3.98 8.22
C ALA A 233 11.23 -3.72 6.99
N GLN A 234 11.85 -2.54 6.90
CA GLN A 234 12.81 -2.21 5.85
C GLN A 234 14.09 -3.06 5.95
N LEU A 235 14.65 -3.20 7.15
CA LEU A 235 15.89 -3.95 7.38
C LEU A 235 15.75 -5.44 7.08
N ASN A 236 14.58 -6.01 7.34
CA ASN A 236 14.31 -7.43 7.15
C ASN A 236 14.27 -7.87 5.67
N LYS A 237 14.29 -6.92 4.72
CA LYS A 237 14.24 -7.17 3.26
C LYS A 237 13.11 -8.12 2.81
N THR A 238 12.13 -8.36 3.67
CA THR A 238 10.94 -9.16 3.36
C THR A 238 9.87 -8.26 2.75
N LYS A 239 8.95 -8.85 1.99
CA LYS A 239 7.78 -8.14 1.45
C LYS A 239 6.81 -7.81 2.60
N THR A 240 7.16 -6.86 3.45
CA THR A 240 6.42 -6.55 4.67
C THR A 240 5.74 -5.19 4.59
N ALA A 241 4.43 -5.16 4.87
CA ALA A 241 3.66 -3.94 5.13
C ALA A 241 3.40 -3.80 6.64
N CYS A 242 3.46 -2.57 7.13
CA CYS A 242 3.00 -2.21 8.46
C CYS A 242 1.56 -1.68 8.34
N ILE A 243 0.60 -2.48 8.74
CA ILE A 243 -0.82 -2.07 8.76
C ILE A 243 -1.07 -1.37 10.09
N PHE A 244 -1.42 -0.10 10.00
CA PHE A 244 -1.59 0.78 11.15
C PHE A 244 -3.05 1.16 11.33
N ILE A 245 -3.58 0.98 12.54
CA ILE A 245 -4.96 1.34 12.91
C ILE A 245 -4.91 2.46 13.93
N ILE A 246 -5.61 3.55 13.64
CA ILE A 246 -5.77 4.69 14.52
C ILE A 246 -7.13 5.37 14.27
N ASN A 247 -7.87 5.67 15.33
CA ASN A 247 -9.20 6.29 15.25
C ASN A 247 -10.13 5.53 14.27
N ASP A 248 -10.21 4.21 14.41
CA ASP A 248 -11.03 3.32 13.55
C ASP A 248 -10.68 3.38 12.05
N LYS A 249 -9.55 3.98 11.71
CA LYS A 249 -9.00 4.04 10.35
C LYS A 249 -7.81 3.12 10.22
N THR A 250 -7.80 2.32 9.16
CA THR A 250 -6.66 1.46 8.82
C THR A 250 -5.94 1.99 7.61
N VAL A 251 -4.62 2.10 7.71
CA VAL A 251 -3.71 2.58 6.64
C VAL A 251 -2.59 1.58 6.43
N SER A 252 -2.09 1.50 5.20
CA SER A 252 -0.91 0.69 4.87
C SER A 252 0.33 1.58 4.75
N PHE A 253 1.39 1.22 5.48
CA PHE A 253 2.74 1.73 5.31
C PHE A 253 3.62 0.62 4.73
N ILE A 254 4.25 0.88 3.59
CA ILE A 254 5.12 -0.09 2.92
C ILE A 254 6.54 0.48 2.85
N PRO A 255 7.44 0.08 3.73
CA PRO A 255 8.85 0.41 3.62
C PRO A 255 9.46 -0.28 2.38
N THR A 256 10.15 0.49 1.57
CA THR A 256 10.82 0.02 0.35
C THR A 256 12.27 0.51 0.33
N GLN A 257 13.06 0.05 -0.63
CA GLN A 257 14.42 0.57 -0.82
C GLN A 257 14.45 2.07 -1.15
N ASN A 258 13.42 2.56 -1.85
CA ASN A 258 13.35 3.94 -2.35
C ASN A 258 12.61 4.90 -1.40
N GLY A 259 12.06 4.42 -0.29
CA GLY A 259 11.31 5.23 0.66
C GLY A 259 10.16 4.47 1.30
N ILE A 260 9.39 5.16 2.12
CA ILE A 260 8.20 4.63 2.78
C ILE A 260 6.98 5.10 2.01
N ILE A 261 6.22 4.15 1.46
CA ILE A 261 4.95 4.40 0.78
C ILE A 261 3.83 4.35 1.81
N VAL A 262 2.91 5.30 1.74
CA VAL A 262 1.65 5.33 2.52
C VAL A 262 0.48 5.23 1.57
N PHE A 263 -0.48 4.39 1.90
CA PHE A 263 -1.77 4.35 1.23
C PHE A 263 -2.90 4.48 2.25
N ASP A 264 -3.78 5.44 2.00
CA ASP A 264 -4.97 5.70 2.77
C ASP A 264 -6.19 5.76 1.85
N SER A 265 -7.18 4.91 2.10
CA SER A 265 -8.38 4.77 1.27
C SER A 265 -9.53 5.67 1.70
N HIS A 266 -9.38 6.41 2.79
CA HIS A 266 -10.45 7.21 3.36
C HIS A 266 -10.75 8.47 2.55
N TYR A 267 -11.90 9.05 2.82
CA TYR A 267 -12.29 10.37 2.36
C TYR A 267 -11.67 11.45 3.25
N HIS A 268 -11.09 12.49 2.65
CA HIS A 268 -10.35 13.56 3.31
C HIS A 268 -10.96 14.96 3.03
N GLY A 269 -12.26 15.08 3.18
CA GLY A 269 -12.97 16.37 3.01
C GLY A 269 -13.07 16.83 1.56
N THR A 270 -11.98 17.32 0.98
CA THR A 270 -11.92 17.79 -0.42
C THR A 270 -11.29 16.79 -1.38
N SER A 271 -10.76 15.66 -0.87
CA SER A 271 -10.14 14.61 -1.66
C SER A 271 -10.60 13.22 -1.21
N GLY A 272 -10.44 12.25 -2.10
CA GLY A 272 -10.64 10.82 -1.82
C GLY A 272 -9.40 10.18 -1.22
N ALA A 273 -9.14 8.93 -1.61
CA ALA A 273 -7.94 8.20 -1.22
C ALA A 273 -6.65 8.94 -1.61
N PHE A 274 -5.54 8.61 -0.96
CA PHE A 274 -4.23 9.11 -1.39
C PHE A 274 -3.15 8.03 -1.31
N VAL A 275 -2.10 8.26 -2.10
CA VAL A 275 -0.81 7.59 -1.97
C VAL A 275 0.24 8.66 -1.67
N ALA A 276 1.18 8.38 -0.79
CA ALA A 276 2.31 9.27 -0.53
C ALA A 276 3.61 8.48 -0.41
N ILE A 277 4.73 9.16 -0.66
CA ILE A 277 6.07 8.62 -0.44
C ILE A 277 6.95 9.65 0.26
N ALA A 278 7.81 9.16 1.14
CA ALA A 278 8.90 9.91 1.74
C ALA A 278 10.19 9.08 1.71
N PRO A 279 11.39 9.68 1.68
CA PRO A 279 12.64 8.97 1.89
C PRO A 279 12.65 8.21 3.22
N ASN A 280 13.41 7.13 3.29
CA ASN A 280 13.46 6.26 4.47
C ASN A 280 13.91 6.98 5.74
N ASP A 281 14.82 7.93 5.62
CA ASP A 281 15.30 8.77 6.72
C ASP A 281 14.32 9.89 7.12
N ALA A 282 13.22 10.06 6.38
CA ALA A 282 12.16 11.04 6.66
C ALA A 282 10.89 10.41 7.28
N ALA A 283 11.01 9.23 7.90
CA ALA A 283 9.86 8.54 8.51
C ALA A 283 9.11 9.42 9.53
N PHE A 284 9.85 10.17 10.35
CA PHE A 284 9.26 11.06 11.34
C PHE A 284 8.48 12.22 10.71
N GLU A 285 9.01 12.83 9.65
CA GLU A 285 8.35 13.90 8.90
C GLU A 285 7.09 13.37 8.22
N LEU A 286 7.16 12.17 7.62
CA LEU A 286 6.03 11.50 6.99
C LEU A 286 4.87 11.26 7.98
N LEU A 287 5.18 10.77 9.16
CA LEU A 287 4.17 10.47 10.17
C LEU A 287 3.58 11.74 10.79
N SER A 288 4.39 12.79 10.95
CA SER A 288 3.90 14.11 11.38
C SER A 288 2.97 14.72 10.33
N TRP A 289 3.33 14.65 9.06
CA TRP A 289 2.49 15.05 7.94
C TRP A 289 1.19 14.24 7.88
N PHE A 290 1.29 12.91 7.96
CA PHE A 290 0.14 12.01 7.96
C PHE A 290 -0.84 12.33 9.11
N LYS A 291 -0.30 12.58 10.30
CA LYS A 291 -1.10 13.00 11.45
C LYS A 291 -1.86 14.30 11.18
N THR A 292 -1.20 15.26 10.55
CA THR A 292 -1.78 16.59 10.23
C THR A 292 -2.90 16.47 9.22
N ILE A 293 -2.69 15.80 8.08
CA ILE A 293 -3.72 15.69 7.03
C ILE A 293 -4.92 14.86 7.45
N ASN A 294 -4.74 13.93 8.38
CA ASN A 294 -5.83 13.11 8.94
C ASN A 294 -6.48 13.72 10.18
N SER A 295 -6.02 14.90 10.63
CA SER A 295 -6.52 15.57 11.84
C SER A 295 -6.55 14.64 13.06
N ILE A 296 -5.48 13.81 13.22
CA ILE A 296 -5.39 12.82 14.28
C ILE A 296 -5.03 13.49 15.60
N PRO A 297 -5.95 13.55 16.60
CA PRO A 297 -5.70 14.27 17.85
C PRO A 297 -4.79 13.49 18.80
N TYR A 298 -4.80 12.16 18.72
CA TYR A 298 -4.03 11.26 19.59
C TYR A 298 -2.76 10.77 18.91
N ASN A 299 -1.82 10.28 19.73
CA ASN A 299 -0.57 9.71 19.22
C ASN A 299 -0.55 8.18 19.25
N LEU A 300 -1.56 7.53 19.82
CA LEU A 300 -1.58 6.10 20.06
C LEU A 300 -2.49 5.39 19.05
N GLY A 301 -1.96 4.37 18.43
CA GLY A 301 -2.65 3.44 17.55
C GLY A 301 -2.09 2.04 17.73
N THR A 302 -2.44 1.13 16.84
CA THR A 302 -1.86 -0.23 16.81
C THR A 302 -1.21 -0.50 15.46
N VAL A 303 -0.11 -1.25 15.46
CA VAL A 303 0.57 -1.71 14.26
C VAL A 303 0.61 -3.24 14.21
N THR A 304 0.36 -3.77 13.02
CA THR A 304 0.54 -5.18 12.69
C THR A 304 1.43 -5.27 11.46
N CYS A 305 2.57 -5.96 11.57
CA CYS A 305 3.42 -6.24 10.42
C CYS A 305 2.91 -7.48 9.69
N VAL A 306 2.69 -7.35 8.38
CA VAL A 306 2.18 -8.42 7.51
C VAL A 306 3.22 -8.68 6.43
N SER A 307 3.76 -9.91 6.41
CA SER A 307 4.75 -10.34 5.41
C SER A 307 4.08 -11.20 4.35
N PHE A 308 4.28 -10.83 3.08
CA PHE A 308 3.73 -11.48 1.89
C PHE A 308 4.78 -12.42 1.28
N ARG A 309 4.40 -13.62 0.92
CA ARG A 309 5.27 -14.63 0.30
C ARG A 309 5.37 -14.51 -1.20
#